data_571048d627c619f628f5c435b08b4d28
#
_entry.id   571048d627c619f628f5c435b08b4d28
#
_cell.length_a   1.000
_cell.length_b   1.000
_cell.length_c   1.000
_cell.angle_alpha   90.00
_cell.angle_beta   90.00
_cell.angle_gamma   90.00
#
_symmetry.space_group_name_H-M   'P 1'
#
loop_
_entity.id
_entity.type
_entity.pdbx_description
1 polymer ?
#
loop_
_entity_poly.entity_id
_entity_poly.type
_entity_poly.pdbx_seq_one_letter_code
_entity_poly.pdbx_strand_id
1 'polypeptide(L)'
;ILLLLLSGYHQAFAATNIKKVAPTFWWAGMKNPELQILLYGDGISSAEVSISSNDITLQDVVKQENPNYLILYLDLSKAIPQHFDILLKQGKKQTKIPYELKQRKENASAVEGFNSSDVLYLIMPDRFANGNPSNDIIPGMLEANIDRNEPFARHGGDLKGIEKHLDYIADLGVTSIWLNPIQENDMKEGSYHGYAITDYYQVDRRLGSNEEFRNLVKEANAKGLKVVMDMIFNHCGSNNYLFKDMPAKDWFNFEGNYMQTSFKTATQMDPYTSDYDKKLAIDGWFTLTMPDFNQRNRHVATYLIQSSIWWIEYAGINGIRQDTHPYADFEMMAHWCKAVNDEYPSFNIVGETWLGSNVLISYWQKDSKLAYPKNSYLPTVMDFPLMEEINKAFDEETTEWNGGLFRLYEYLSQDIVFSHPMNLLTFLDNHDTSRFYRSEADTKNLDRYKQALTFLL
;
A
#
# COMPACT_ATOMS: atom_id res chain seq x y z
N ILE A 1 -51.73 28.76 -44.79
CA ILE A 1 -51.58 28.47 -43.34
C ILE A 1 -50.43 27.48 -43.18
N LEU A 2 -49.30 28.01 -42.77
CA LEU A 2 -48.07 27.27 -42.54
C LEU A 2 -47.97 26.94 -41.03
N LEU A 3 -48.16 25.69 -40.64
CA LEU A 3 -47.95 25.22 -39.27
C LEU A 3 -46.45 24.97 -39.07
N LEU A 4 -45.78 25.83 -38.33
CA LEU A 4 -44.45 25.59 -37.77
C LEU A 4 -44.57 24.64 -36.56
N LEU A 5 -44.17 23.38 -36.78
CA LEU A 5 -43.93 22.42 -35.68
C LEU A 5 -42.59 22.76 -35.02
N LEU A 6 -42.64 23.42 -33.88
CA LEU A 6 -41.52 23.54 -32.92
C LEU A 6 -41.31 22.18 -32.27
N SER A 7 -40.42 21.40 -32.81
CA SER A 7 -39.86 20.20 -32.13
C SER A 7 -38.97 20.69 -30.97
N GLY A 8 -39.52 20.74 -29.76
CA GLY A 8 -38.73 20.93 -28.53
C GLY A 8 -37.82 19.73 -28.35
N TYR A 9 -36.52 19.93 -28.53
CA TYR A 9 -35.53 18.99 -28.10
C TYR A 9 -35.55 18.94 -26.55
N HIS A 10 -36.25 17.97 -26.00
CA HIS A 10 -36.09 17.57 -24.62
C HIS A 10 -34.76 16.83 -24.56
N GLN A 11 -33.66 17.52 -24.27
CA GLN A 11 -32.47 16.86 -23.75
C GLN A 11 -32.87 16.20 -22.43
N ALA A 12 -33.09 14.91 -22.49
CA ALA A 12 -33.16 14.07 -21.29
C ALA A 12 -31.77 14.11 -20.65
N PHE A 13 -31.57 14.99 -19.67
CA PHE A 13 -30.39 14.97 -18.84
C PHE A 13 -30.41 13.67 -18.03
N ALA A 14 -29.58 12.70 -18.44
CA ALA A 14 -29.37 11.47 -17.71
C ALA A 14 -28.97 11.78 -16.25
N ALA A 15 -29.35 10.92 -15.30
CA ALA A 15 -28.98 11.09 -13.91
C ALA A 15 -27.44 11.14 -13.81
N THR A 16 -26.90 12.06 -12.99
CA THR A 16 -25.47 12.12 -12.73
C THR A 16 -25.03 10.77 -12.20
N ASN A 17 -24.22 10.06 -12.97
CA ASN A 17 -23.76 8.72 -12.64
C ASN A 17 -22.50 8.84 -11.81
N ILE A 18 -22.60 8.60 -10.49
CA ILE A 18 -21.44 8.52 -9.61
C ILE A 18 -20.87 7.11 -9.71
N LYS A 19 -19.63 7.02 -10.12
CA LYS A 19 -18.90 5.74 -10.34
C LYS A 19 -18.08 5.32 -9.12
N LYS A 20 -17.47 6.31 -8.42
CA LYS A 20 -16.65 6.06 -7.22
C LYS A 20 -16.81 7.19 -6.22
N VAL A 21 -16.72 6.81 -4.95
CA VAL A 21 -16.55 7.69 -3.78
C VAL A 21 -15.40 7.12 -2.98
N ALA A 22 -14.35 7.88 -2.76
CA ALA A 22 -13.16 7.40 -2.04
C ALA A 22 -12.70 8.42 -0.97
N PRO A 23 -12.62 8.01 0.30
CA PRO A 23 -13.06 6.72 0.87
C PRO A 23 -14.59 6.56 0.79
N THR A 24 -15.06 5.30 0.84
CA THR A 24 -16.50 5.00 0.75
C THR A 24 -17.30 5.37 2.00
N PHE A 25 -16.63 5.50 3.14
CA PHE A 25 -17.09 5.96 4.44
C PHE A 25 -15.87 6.35 5.29
N TRP A 26 -16.13 7.01 6.42
CA TRP A 26 -15.06 7.41 7.35
C TRP A 26 -15.50 7.26 8.80
N TRP A 27 -14.69 7.72 9.75
CA TRP A 27 -14.98 7.67 11.17
C TRP A 27 -14.99 9.07 11.78
N ALA A 28 -15.90 9.29 12.72
CA ALA A 28 -15.86 10.47 13.58
C ALA A 28 -14.81 10.29 14.68
N GLY A 29 -14.20 11.38 15.13
CA GLY A 29 -13.24 11.36 16.24
C GLY A 29 -11.83 10.93 15.87
N MET A 30 -11.43 11.05 14.61
CA MET A 30 -10.02 10.96 14.20
C MET A 30 -9.23 12.16 14.72
N LYS A 31 -7.95 11.99 15.04
CA LYS A 31 -7.08 13.10 15.49
C LYS A 31 -6.93 14.17 14.41
N ASN A 32 -6.74 13.73 13.16
CA ASN A 32 -6.85 14.67 12.04
C ASN A 32 -8.31 14.78 11.64
N PRO A 33 -8.96 15.94 11.85
CA PRO A 33 -10.37 16.12 11.53
C PRO A 33 -10.63 16.42 10.05
N GLU A 34 -9.58 16.65 9.24
CA GLU A 34 -9.74 16.89 7.80
C GLU A 34 -9.99 15.58 7.06
N LEU A 35 -11.08 15.53 6.29
CA LEU A 35 -11.42 14.43 5.42
C LEU A 35 -11.47 14.90 3.96
N GLN A 36 -10.63 14.30 3.11
CA GLN A 36 -10.77 14.42 1.66
C GLN A 36 -11.72 13.33 1.14
N ILE A 37 -12.71 13.71 0.35
CA ILE A 37 -13.57 12.78 -0.40
C ILE A 37 -13.36 13.03 -1.89
N LEU A 38 -12.87 12.04 -2.61
CA LEU A 38 -12.79 12.04 -4.06
C LEU A 38 -14.08 11.47 -4.62
N LEU A 39 -14.75 12.25 -5.47
CA LEU A 39 -15.91 11.82 -6.24
C LEU A 39 -15.51 11.68 -7.70
N TYR A 40 -15.85 10.53 -8.29
CA TYR A 40 -15.68 10.26 -9.72
C TYR A 40 -17.02 9.90 -10.35
N GLY A 41 -17.39 10.61 -11.40
CA GLY A 41 -18.65 10.40 -12.10
C GLY A 41 -18.76 11.27 -13.35
N ASP A 42 -19.71 10.99 -14.22
CA ASP A 42 -19.80 11.64 -15.53
C ASP A 42 -20.15 13.14 -15.42
N GLY A 43 -19.20 14.02 -15.76
CA GLY A 43 -19.37 15.48 -15.85
C GLY A 43 -19.79 16.18 -14.55
N ILE A 44 -19.36 15.67 -13.39
CA ILE A 44 -19.80 16.16 -12.07
C ILE A 44 -19.18 17.48 -11.66
N SER A 45 -18.10 17.95 -12.30
CA SER A 45 -17.37 19.17 -11.90
C SER A 45 -18.20 20.45 -12.00
N SER A 46 -19.30 20.45 -12.77
CA SER A 46 -20.19 21.60 -12.87
C SER A 46 -21.21 21.70 -11.73
N ALA A 47 -21.27 20.70 -10.83
CA ALA A 47 -22.22 20.69 -9.74
C ALA A 47 -21.87 21.71 -8.64
N GLU A 48 -22.90 22.33 -8.07
CA GLU A 48 -22.84 22.97 -6.76
C GLU A 48 -22.92 21.86 -5.71
N VAL A 49 -22.01 21.90 -4.72
CA VAL A 49 -21.93 20.89 -3.66
C VAL A 49 -22.43 21.45 -2.34
N SER A 50 -23.21 20.68 -1.61
CA SER A 50 -23.57 20.96 -0.22
C SER A 50 -23.67 19.68 0.60
N ILE A 51 -23.60 19.80 1.92
CA ILE A 51 -23.66 18.70 2.88
C ILE A 51 -24.93 18.85 3.71
N SER A 52 -25.65 17.74 3.94
CA SER A 52 -26.93 17.78 4.68
C SER A 52 -26.77 17.82 6.20
N SER A 53 -25.58 17.76 6.75
CA SER A 53 -25.29 17.83 8.18
C SER A 53 -24.85 19.24 8.61
N ASN A 54 -25.23 19.67 9.81
CA ASN A 54 -24.78 20.92 10.42
C ASN A 54 -23.46 20.78 11.21
N ASP A 55 -23.08 19.55 11.56
CA ASP A 55 -21.89 19.26 12.36
C ASP A 55 -20.66 18.98 11.49
N ILE A 56 -20.84 19.01 10.17
CA ILE A 56 -19.78 18.79 9.16
C ILE A 56 -19.64 20.07 8.34
N THR A 57 -18.43 20.62 8.30
CA THR A 57 -18.17 21.82 7.50
C THR A 57 -17.53 21.44 6.16
N LEU A 58 -18.18 21.79 5.05
CA LEU A 58 -17.57 21.73 3.73
C LEU A 58 -16.58 22.89 3.60
N GLN A 59 -15.28 22.61 3.71
CA GLN A 59 -14.22 23.61 3.67
C GLN A 59 -13.87 24.02 2.25
N ASP A 60 -13.78 23.05 1.35
CA ASP A 60 -13.37 23.29 -0.04
C ASP A 60 -14.01 22.30 -1.01
N VAL A 61 -14.21 22.74 -2.25
CA VAL A 61 -14.68 21.92 -3.39
C VAL A 61 -13.73 22.16 -4.55
N VAL A 62 -12.79 21.26 -4.74
CA VAL A 62 -11.78 21.38 -5.78
C VAL A 62 -12.22 20.67 -7.06
N LYS A 63 -12.40 21.47 -8.10
CA LYS A 63 -12.65 20.97 -9.46
C LYS A 63 -11.32 20.56 -10.08
N GLN A 64 -11.29 19.38 -10.68
CA GLN A 64 -10.13 18.93 -11.42
C GLN A 64 -10.19 19.39 -12.88
N GLU A 65 -9.05 19.26 -13.61
CA GLU A 65 -9.01 19.52 -15.06
C GLU A 65 -10.00 18.63 -15.80
N ASN A 66 -10.09 17.38 -15.38
CA ASN A 66 -11.07 16.43 -15.91
C ASN A 66 -12.45 16.68 -15.26
N PRO A 67 -13.49 17.00 -16.05
CA PRO A 67 -14.81 17.31 -15.54
C PRO A 67 -15.52 16.16 -14.81
N ASN A 68 -14.94 14.95 -14.84
CA ASN A 68 -15.47 13.78 -14.17
C ASN A 68 -15.12 13.71 -12.68
N TYR A 69 -14.33 14.67 -12.14
CA TYR A 69 -13.85 14.61 -10.78
C TYR A 69 -14.20 15.86 -9.97
N LEU A 70 -14.55 15.62 -8.71
CA LEU A 70 -14.60 16.62 -7.63
C LEU A 70 -13.86 16.09 -6.42
N ILE A 71 -13.12 16.96 -5.74
CA ILE A 71 -12.49 16.64 -4.47
C ILE A 71 -13.09 17.56 -3.42
N LEU A 72 -13.63 16.97 -2.35
CA LEU A 72 -14.24 17.69 -1.24
C LEU A 72 -13.33 17.62 -0.04
N TYR A 73 -13.13 18.71 0.65
CA TYR A 73 -12.47 18.77 1.96
C TYR A 73 -13.50 19.09 3.02
N LEU A 74 -13.64 18.22 3.99
CA LEU A 74 -14.58 18.33 5.10
C LEU A 74 -13.82 18.50 6.41
N ASP A 75 -14.28 19.40 7.26
CA ASP A 75 -13.87 19.46 8.66
C ASP A 75 -14.85 18.68 9.54
N LEU A 76 -14.32 17.65 10.19
CA LEU A 76 -15.06 16.76 11.07
C LEU A 76 -14.82 17.03 12.56
N SER A 77 -14.21 18.16 12.93
CA SER A 77 -13.83 18.49 14.32
C SER A 77 -15.02 18.47 15.30
N LYS A 78 -16.22 18.74 14.80
CA LYS A 78 -17.48 18.71 15.58
C LYS A 78 -18.37 17.53 15.24
N ALA A 79 -17.96 16.70 14.27
CA ALA A 79 -18.79 15.62 13.76
C ALA A 79 -18.90 14.46 14.76
N ILE A 80 -20.11 13.98 14.91
CA ILE A 80 -20.43 12.74 15.62
C ILE A 80 -20.75 11.63 14.61
N PRO A 81 -20.76 10.37 14.99
CA PRO A 81 -21.18 9.27 14.11
C PRO A 81 -22.58 9.50 13.59
N GLN A 82 -22.73 9.52 12.26
CA GLN A 82 -23.99 9.83 11.59
C GLN A 82 -23.99 9.41 10.12
N HIS A 83 -25.19 9.35 9.54
CA HIS A 83 -25.37 9.34 8.08
C HIS A 83 -25.72 10.74 7.60
N PHE A 84 -25.17 11.15 6.48
CA PHE A 84 -25.49 12.41 5.82
C PHE A 84 -25.44 12.25 4.29
N ASP A 85 -26.02 13.20 3.57
CA ASP A 85 -25.98 13.24 2.11
C ASP A 85 -24.97 14.29 1.63
N ILE A 86 -24.12 13.90 0.66
CA ILE A 86 -23.42 14.84 -0.20
C ILE A 86 -24.38 15.16 -1.36
N LEU A 87 -24.74 16.42 -1.49
CA LEU A 87 -25.72 16.89 -2.46
C LEU A 87 -25.01 17.56 -3.63
N LEU A 88 -25.18 17.01 -4.84
CA LEU A 88 -24.67 17.60 -6.08
C LEU A 88 -25.83 18.21 -6.87
N LYS A 89 -25.84 19.53 -7.06
CA LYS A 89 -26.87 20.25 -7.81
C LYS A 89 -26.32 20.74 -9.15
N GLN A 90 -26.94 20.32 -10.23
CA GLN A 90 -26.66 20.76 -11.60
C GLN A 90 -27.93 21.32 -12.24
N GLY A 91 -28.07 22.64 -12.26
CA GLY A 91 -29.29 23.29 -12.72
C GLY A 91 -30.50 22.94 -11.84
N LYS A 92 -31.51 22.31 -12.43
CA LYS A 92 -32.73 21.87 -11.70
C LYS A 92 -32.58 20.44 -11.10
N LYS A 93 -31.49 19.76 -11.37
CA LYS A 93 -31.28 18.38 -10.95
C LYS A 93 -30.42 18.34 -9.69
N GLN A 94 -30.79 17.47 -8.75
CA GLN A 94 -30.03 17.18 -7.54
C GLN A 94 -29.76 15.68 -7.44
N THR A 95 -28.49 15.33 -7.26
CA THR A 95 -28.05 13.96 -6.97
C THR A 95 -27.68 13.89 -5.50
N LYS A 96 -28.15 12.87 -4.79
CA LYS A 96 -27.80 12.58 -3.41
C LYS A 96 -26.82 11.41 -3.37
N ILE A 97 -25.73 11.58 -2.66
CA ILE A 97 -24.74 10.54 -2.39
C ILE A 97 -24.77 10.32 -0.87
N PRO A 98 -25.33 9.19 -0.41
CA PRO A 98 -25.32 8.87 1.02
C PRO A 98 -23.88 8.59 1.47
N TYR A 99 -23.50 9.15 2.62
CA TYR A 99 -22.20 8.96 3.22
C TYR A 99 -22.34 8.68 4.72
N GLU A 100 -21.45 7.86 5.25
CA GLU A 100 -21.48 7.43 6.65
C GLU A 100 -20.21 7.86 7.38
N LEU A 101 -20.38 8.51 8.53
CA LEU A 101 -19.34 8.62 9.56
C LEU A 101 -19.64 7.61 10.65
N LYS A 102 -18.79 6.60 10.73
CA LYS A 102 -18.90 5.49 11.69
C LYS A 102 -18.41 5.91 13.07
N GLN A 103 -18.91 5.20 14.07
CA GLN A 103 -18.32 5.21 15.41
C GLN A 103 -16.96 4.48 15.35
N ARG A 104 -15.90 5.11 15.84
CA ARG A 104 -14.63 4.41 16.07
C ARG A 104 -14.79 3.38 17.17
N LYS A 105 -14.06 2.27 17.03
CA LYS A 105 -13.95 1.30 18.12
C LYS A 105 -13.30 1.97 19.34
N GLU A 106 -13.70 1.56 20.52
CA GLU A 106 -13.01 1.94 21.75
C GLU A 106 -11.54 1.49 21.66
N ASN A 107 -10.61 2.38 22.01
CA ASN A 107 -9.17 2.13 21.90
C ASN A 107 -8.64 1.83 20.48
N ALA A 108 -9.32 2.26 19.42
CA ALA A 108 -8.86 2.04 18.03
C ALA A 108 -7.42 2.55 17.81
N SER A 109 -7.04 3.66 18.43
CA SER A 109 -5.67 4.21 18.34
C SER A 109 -4.61 3.42 19.14
N ALA A 110 -5.03 2.46 19.96
CA ALA A 110 -4.14 1.60 20.75
C ALA A 110 -3.80 0.27 20.02
N VAL A 111 -4.03 0.20 18.71
CA VAL A 111 -3.64 -0.98 17.93
C VAL A 111 -2.14 -1.23 18.08
N GLU A 112 -1.78 -2.45 18.48
CA GLU A 112 -0.39 -2.86 18.68
C GLU A 112 0.19 -3.35 17.36
N GLY A 113 1.30 -2.71 16.93
CA GLY A 113 2.07 -3.11 15.76
C GLY A 113 2.98 -4.32 16.02
N PHE A 114 3.52 -4.88 14.94
CA PHE A 114 4.63 -5.83 15.08
C PHE A 114 5.90 -5.10 15.56
N ASN A 115 6.82 -5.83 16.17
CA ASN A 115 8.07 -5.27 16.73
C ASN A 115 9.19 -6.32 16.71
N SER A 116 10.34 -6.03 17.32
CA SER A 116 11.52 -6.90 17.33
C SER A 116 11.33 -8.26 18.05
N SER A 117 10.20 -8.48 18.71
CA SER A 117 9.86 -9.80 19.28
C SER A 117 8.98 -10.65 18.34
N ASP A 118 8.63 -10.11 17.19
CA ASP A 118 7.77 -10.81 16.23
C ASP A 118 8.57 -11.52 15.14
N VAL A 119 8.07 -12.66 14.73
CA VAL A 119 8.56 -13.43 13.57
C VAL A 119 7.52 -13.32 12.47
N LEU A 120 7.90 -12.64 11.38
CA LEU A 120 7.02 -12.40 10.23
C LEU A 120 7.12 -13.54 9.21
N TYR A 121 5.98 -14.10 8.85
CA TYR A 121 5.84 -15.09 7.78
C TYR A 121 5.17 -14.45 6.56
N LEU A 122 5.93 -14.37 5.45
CA LEU A 122 5.45 -13.82 4.19
C LEU A 122 4.54 -14.82 3.49
N ILE A 123 3.37 -14.38 3.09
CA ILE A 123 2.39 -15.16 2.32
C ILE A 123 2.02 -14.39 1.04
N MET A 124 2.22 -15.02 -0.10
CA MET A 124 1.60 -14.61 -1.35
C MET A 124 0.24 -15.31 -1.47
N PRO A 125 -0.89 -14.58 -1.32
CA PRO A 125 -2.22 -15.21 -1.21
C PRO A 125 -2.55 -16.15 -2.36
N ASP A 126 -2.32 -15.73 -3.62
CA ASP A 126 -2.56 -16.53 -4.82
C ASP A 126 -1.82 -17.87 -4.82
N ARG A 127 -0.67 -17.97 -4.10
CA ARG A 127 0.24 -19.15 -4.11
C ARG A 127 0.05 -20.06 -2.90
N PHE A 128 -0.65 -19.60 -1.85
CA PHE A 128 -0.68 -20.32 -0.58
C PHE A 128 -1.69 -21.46 -0.56
N ALA A 129 -2.97 -21.16 -0.64
CA ALA A 129 -4.03 -22.16 -0.62
C ALA A 129 -5.33 -21.62 -1.23
N ASN A 130 -6.02 -22.43 -2.03
CA ASN A 130 -7.34 -22.12 -2.54
C ASN A 130 -8.40 -22.59 -1.54
N GLY A 131 -9.06 -21.66 -0.88
CA GLY A 131 -10.12 -21.94 0.11
C GLY A 131 -11.53 -21.83 -0.48
N ASN A 132 -11.68 -21.13 -1.61
CA ASN A 132 -12.95 -20.88 -2.29
C ASN A 132 -12.80 -20.90 -3.81
N PRO A 133 -12.87 -22.07 -4.46
CA PRO A 133 -12.73 -22.16 -5.92
C PRO A 133 -13.78 -21.36 -6.73
N SER A 134 -14.84 -20.85 -6.11
CA SER A 134 -15.87 -20.07 -6.80
C SER A 134 -15.43 -18.65 -7.13
N ASN A 135 -14.39 -18.12 -6.49
CA ASN A 135 -13.81 -16.80 -6.77
C ASN A 135 -12.60 -16.85 -7.73
N ASP A 136 -12.15 -18.01 -8.13
CA ASP A 136 -11.02 -18.21 -9.05
C ASP A 136 -11.15 -17.38 -10.32
N ILE A 137 -12.37 -17.30 -10.84
CA ILE A 137 -12.72 -16.56 -12.07
C ILE A 137 -13.91 -15.65 -11.79
N ILE A 138 -13.67 -14.34 -11.85
CA ILE A 138 -14.70 -13.32 -11.65
C ILE A 138 -15.11 -12.72 -13.00
N PRO A 139 -16.39 -12.81 -13.40
CA PRO A 139 -16.86 -12.18 -14.62
C PRO A 139 -16.56 -10.69 -14.68
N GLY A 140 -15.95 -10.25 -15.79
CA GLY A 140 -15.59 -8.85 -16.02
C GLY A 140 -14.20 -8.45 -15.54
N MET A 141 -13.46 -9.32 -14.85
CA MET A 141 -12.03 -9.11 -14.59
C MET A 141 -11.18 -9.57 -15.79
N LEU A 142 -10.07 -8.87 -16.03
CA LEU A 142 -9.26 -9.01 -17.24
C LEU A 142 -8.49 -10.34 -17.31
N GLU A 143 -7.83 -10.72 -16.20
CA GLU A 143 -7.13 -12.00 -16.12
C GLU A 143 -8.06 -13.06 -15.56
N ALA A 144 -8.69 -13.83 -16.46
CA ALA A 144 -9.73 -14.80 -16.13
C ALA A 144 -9.24 -16.25 -15.99
N ASN A 145 -7.96 -16.53 -16.29
CA ASN A 145 -7.43 -17.89 -16.31
C ASN A 145 -6.63 -18.21 -15.07
N ILE A 146 -6.65 -19.49 -14.68
CA ILE A 146 -5.75 -20.09 -13.69
C ILE A 146 -4.92 -21.14 -14.41
N ASP A 147 -3.59 -21.09 -14.21
CA ASP A 147 -2.68 -22.15 -14.66
C ASP A 147 -1.55 -22.33 -13.65
N ARG A 148 -1.63 -23.40 -12.86
CA ARG A 148 -0.63 -23.74 -11.85
C ARG A 148 0.68 -24.24 -12.39
N ASN A 149 0.75 -24.56 -13.68
CA ASN A 149 1.99 -24.98 -14.36
C ASN A 149 2.76 -23.79 -14.93
N GLU A 150 2.11 -22.62 -15.05
CA GLU A 150 2.72 -21.40 -15.53
C GLU A 150 3.12 -20.50 -14.34
N PRO A 151 4.43 -20.27 -14.10
CA PRO A 151 4.91 -19.51 -12.94
C PRO A 151 4.35 -18.08 -12.80
N PHE A 152 4.02 -17.45 -13.91
CA PHE A 152 3.52 -16.07 -13.95
C PHE A 152 1.99 -15.95 -14.09
N ALA A 153 1.27 -17.08 -14.20
CA ALA A 153 -0.19 -17.10 -14.18
C ALA A 153 -0.73 -17.12 -12.74
N ARG A 154 -2.01 -16.87 -12.60
CA ARG A 154 -2.72 -17.06 -11.33
C ARG A 154 -2.87 -18.53 -10.99
N HIS A 155 -2.74 -18.85 -9.67
CA HIS A 155 -2.87 -20.21 -9.14
C HIS A 155 -4.15 -20.43 -8.32
N GLY A 156 -4.88 -19.35 -8.00
CA GLY A 156 -6.19 -19.41 -7.37
C GLY A 156 -6.16 -19.55 -5.84
N GLY A 157 -5.04 -19.26 -5.17
CA GLY A 157 -5.03 -19.10 -3.73
C GLY A 157 -5.79 -17.83 -3.32
N ASP A 158 -6.37 -17.81 -2.09
CA ASP A 158 -7.25 -16.75 -1.63
C ASP A 158 -7.21 -16.55 -0.11
N LEU A 159 -7.90 -15.50 0.39
CA LEU A 159 -7.98 -15.18 1.82
C LEU A 159 -8.62 -16.30 2.63
N LYS A 160 -9.60 -17.00 2.06
CA LYS A 160 -10.25 -18.13 2.72
C LYS A 160 -9.32 -19.33 2.88
N GLY A 161 -8.41 -19.54 1.93
CA GLY A 161 -7.36 -20.54 2.03
C GLY A 161 -6.39 -20.23 3.18
N ILE A 162 -6.00 -18.97 3.35
CA ILE A 162 -5.16 -18.54 4.47
C ILE A 162 -5.91 -18.71 5.78
N GLU A 163 -7.17 -18.27 5.89
CA GLU A 163 -8.00 -18.39 7.08
C GLU A 163 -8.09 -19.85 7.56
N LYS A 164 -8.30 -20.81 6.65
CA LYS A 164 -8.36 -22.24 6.96
C LYS A 164 -7.05 -22.82 7.50
N HIS A 165 -5.92 -22.15 7.29
CA HIS A 165 -4.60 -22.61 7.69
C HIS A 165 -3.96 -21.79 8.82
N LEU A 166 -4.73 -20.92 9.50
CA LEU A 166 -4.20 -20.08 10.59
C LEU A 166 -3.64 -20.93 11.75
N ASP A 167 -4.22 -22.09 12.05
CA ASP A 167 -3.68 -22.99 13.08
C ASP A 167 -2.32 -23.55 12.68
N TYR A 168 -2.17 -23.98 11.43
CA TYR A 168 -0.87 -24.42 10.89
C TYR A 168 0.17 -23.30 10.97
N ILE A 169 -0.21 -22.06 10.60
CA ILE A 169 0.71 -20.91 10.64
C ILE A 169 1.11 -20.61 12.09
N ALA A 170 0.19 -20.64 13.03
CA ALA A 170 0.49 -20.44 14.46
C ALA A 170 1.39 -21.55 15.01
N ASP A 171 1.17 -22.80 14.61
CA ASP A 171 1.98 -23.97 15.02
C ASP A 171 3.42 -23.91 14.48
N LEU A 172 3.69 -23.15 13.42
CA LEU A 172 5.07 -22.86 12.98
C LEU A 172 5.85 -22.01 13.98
N GLY A 173 5.19 -21.38 14.96
CA GLY A 173 5.80 -20.49 15.93
C GLY A 173 6.01 -19.05 15.45
N VAL A 174 5.47 -18.70 14.29
CA VAL A 174 5.46 -17.29 13.81
C VAL A 174 4.39 -16.50 14.57
N THR A 175 4.60 -15.20 14.71
CA THR A 175 3.72 -14.32 15.47
C THR A 175 3.04 -13.26 14.60
N SER A 176 3.48 -13.15 13.36
CA SER A 176 2.92 -12.20 12.39
C SER A 176 2.90 -12.79 10.99
N ILE A 177 1.89 -12.45 10.22
CA ILE A 177 1.82 -12.75 8.78
C ILE A 177 1.91 -11.45 7.97
N TRP A 178 2.75 -11.43 6.96
CA TRP A 178 2.81 -10.37 5.97
C TRP A 178 2.20 -10.91 4.67
N LEU A 179 1.11 -10.30 4.24
CA LEU A 179 0.43 -10.66 2.99
C LEU A 179 0.92 -9.74 1.87
N ASN A 180 1.33 -10.31 0.72
CA ASN A 180 1.46 -9.54 -0.51
C ASN A 180 0.18 -8.76 -0.77
N PRO A 181 0.21 -7.69 -1.60
CA PRO A 181 -0.91 -6.79 -1.75
C PRO A 181 -2.21 -7.51 -2.06
N ILE A 182 -3.24 -7.21 -1.29
CA ILE A 182 -4.57 -7.83 -1.40
C ILE A 182 -5.58 -6.91 -2.09
N GLN A 183 -5.22 -5.65 -2.34
CA GLN A 183 -6.07 -4.71 -3.07
C GLN A 183 -6.27 -5.16 -4.50
N GLU A 184 -7.39 -4.74 -5.10
CA GLU A 184 -7.75 -5.13 -6.46
C GLU A 184 -6.61 -4.83 -7.45
N ASN A 185 -6.24 -5.84 -8.21
CA ASN A 185 -5.23 -5.79 -9.25
C ASN A 185 -5.83 -6.32 -10.56
N ASP A 186 -6.77 -5.57 -11.13
CA ASP A 186 -7.46 -5.96 -12.36
C ASP A 186 -6.61 -5.61 -13.59
N MET A 187 -5.46 -6.28 -13.71
CA MET A 187 -4.56 -6.20 -14.85
C MET A 187 -4.78 -7.38 -15.76
N LYS A 188 -4.35 -7.24 -17.01
CA LYS A 188 -4.53 -8.27 -18.04
C LYS A 188 -3.67 -9.52 -17.80
N GLU A 189 -2.51 -9.32 -17.20
CA GLU A 189 -1.48 -10.35 -16.95
C GLU A 189 -0.79 -10.04 -15.62
N GLY A 190 -0.31 -11.09 -14.93
CA GLY A 190 0.49 -10.94 -13.72
C GLY A 190 -0.28 -10.45 -12.49
N SER A 191 -1.60 -10.52 -12.47
CA SER A 191 -2.38 -10.00 -11.34
C SER A 191 -2.16 -10.77 -10.02
N TYR A 192 -1.54 -11.94 -10.09
CA TYR A 192 -1.26 -12.79 -8.93
C TYR A 192 -0.36 -12.12 -7.88
N HIS A 193 0.53 -11.22 -8.30
CA HIS A 193 1.49 -10.58 -7.38
C HIS A 193 0.91 -9.42 -6.57
N GLY A 194 -0.15 -8.76 -7.05
CA GLY A 194 -0.86 -7.69 -6.33
C GLY A 194 -0.29 -6.27 -6.49
N TYR A 195 0.93 -6.09 -7.02
CA TYR A 195 1.65 -4.81 -7.00
C TYR A 195 1.16 -3.77 -8.03
N ALA A 196 0.22 -4.08 -8.91
CA ALA A 196 -0.36 -3.12 -9.86
C ALA A 196 -1.82 -2.78 -9.47
N ILE A 197 -1.99 -2.07 -8.35
CA ILE A 197 -3.30 -1.81 -7.72
C ILE A 197 -4.21 -1.00 -8.65
N THR A 198 -5.44 -1.48 -8.84
CA THR A 198 -6.48 -0.81 -9.62
C THR A 198 -7.58 -0.17 -8.77
N ASP A 199 -7.74 -0.60 -7.52
CA ASP A 199 -8.60 0.05 -6.51
C ASP A 199 -8.00 -0.07 -5.11
N TYR A 200 -7.69 1.07 -4.46
CA TYR A 200 -7.04 1.13 -3.15
C TYR A 200 -7.95 0.82 -1.97
N TYR A 201 -9.28 0.85 -2.17
CA TYR A 201 -10.27 0.62 -1.11
C TYR A 201 -11.04 -0.71 -1.26
N GLN A 202 -10.61 -1.55 -2.22
CA GLN A 202 -11.25 -2.81 -2.53
C GLN A 202 -10.23 -3.95 -2.50
N VAL A 203 -10.57 -5.05 -1.83
CA VAL A 203 -9.85 -6.32 -1.96
C VAL A 203 -10.07 -6.88 -3.37
N ASP A 204 -9.05 -7.51 -3.95
CA ASP A 204 -9.19 -8.21 -5.22
C ASP A 204 -10.27 -9.30 -5.09
N ARG A 205 -11.28 -9.21 -5.93
CA ARG A 205 -12.46 -10.08 -5.87
C ARG A 205 -12.12 -11.55 -6.06
N ARG A 206 -10.96 -11.85 -6.65
CA ARG A 206 -10.43 -13.21 -6.82
C ARG A 206 -9.71 -13.72 -5.58
N LEU A 207 -9.34 -12.83 -4.66
CA LEU A 207 -8.83 -13.17 -3.35
C LEU A 207 -9.93 -13.21 -2.28
N GLY A 208 -11.02 -12.45 -2.49
CA GLY A 208 -12.12 -12.35 -1.55
C GLY A 208 -12.78 -10.98 -1.55
N SER A 209 -13.30 -10.58 -0.39
CA SER A 209 -13.97 -9.31 -0.14
C SER A 209 -13.29 -8.55 0.99
N ASN A 210 -13.61 -7.24 1.10
CA ASN A 210 -13.17 -6.42 2.23
C ASN A 210 -13.60 -7.05 3.57
N GLU A 211 -14.80 -7.61 3.64
CA GLU A 211 -15.30 -8.25 4.84
C GLU A 211 -14.55 -9.54 5.18
N GLU A 212 -14.24 -10.37 4.19
CA GLU A 212 -13.43 -11.58 4.38
C GLU A 212 -12.03 -11.23 4.88
N PHE A 213 -11.40 -10.18 4.35
CA PHE A 213 -10.13 -9.71 4.87
C PHE A 213 -10.22 -9.23 6.32
N ARG A 214 -11.23 -8.42 6.65
CA ARG A 214 -11.47 -8.00 8.04
C ARG A 214 -11.65 -9.19 8.98
N ASN A 215 -12.39 -10.23 8.54
CA ASN A 215 -12.60 -11.45 9.31
C ASN A 215 -11.31 -12.25 9.45
N LEU A 216 -10.50 -12.38 8.39
CA LEU A 216 -9.18 -13.01 8.46
C LEU A 216 -8.28 -12.34 9.51
N VAL A 217 -8.21 -11.00 9.51
CA VAL A 217 -7.43 -10.24 10.51
C VAL A 217 -7.92 -10.51 11.92
N LYS A 218 -9.24 -10.49 12.13
CA LYS A 218 -9.86 -10.79 13.42
C LYS A 218 -9.53 -12.21 13.91
N GLU A 219 -9.67 -13.22 13.07
CA GLU A 219 -9.38 -14.62 13.41
C GLU A 219 -7.89 -14.86 13.64
N ALA A 220 -7.01 -14.20 12.84
CA ALA A 220 -5.56 -14.23 13.06
C ALA A 220 -5.19 -13.64 14.42
N ASN A 221 -5.69 -12.45 14.75
CA ASN A 221 -5.45 -11.79 16.04
C ASN A 221 -5.97 -12.63 17.22
N ALA A 222 -7.10 -13.33 17.07
CA ALA A 222 -7.63 -14.24 18.10
C ALA A 222 -6.71 -15.45 18.36
N LYS A 223 -5.82 -15.77 17.42
CA LYS A 223 -4.79 -16.82 17.54
C LYS A 223 -3.41 -16.28 17.92
N GLY A 224 -3.31 -14.98 18.23
CA GLY A 224 -2.05 -14.32 18.56
C GLY A 224 -1.19 -13.98 17.34
N LEU A 225 -1.72 -14.06 16.12
CA LEU A 225 -1.05 -13.70 14.89
C LEU A 225 -1.40 -12.26 14.51
N LYS A 226 -0.40 -11.39 14.43
CA LYS A 226 -0.53 -10.04 13.87
C LYS A 226 -0.62 -10.10 12.34
N VAL A 227 -1.28 -9.14 11.72
CA VAL A 227 -1.40 -9.06 10.26
C VAL A 227 -0.76 -7.79 9.74
N VAL A 228 0.21 -7.94 8.85
CA VAL A 228 0.91 -6.86 8.15
C VAL A 228 0.41 -6.81 6.71
N MET A 229 -0.09 -5.65 6.30
CA MET A 229 -0.61 -5.42 4.97
C MET A 229 0.46 -4.76 4.09
N ASP A 230 0.64 -5.28 2.88
CA ASP A 230 1.51 -4.65 1.89
C ASP A 230 0.79 -3.49 1.20
N MET A 231 1.45 -2.33 1.08
CA MET A 231 0.90 -1.13 0.44
C MET A 231 1.88 -0.54 -0.57
N ILE A 232 1.34 -0.02 -1.66
CA ILE A 232 2.12 0.55 -2.77
C ILE A 232 1.70 2.00 -2.98
N PHE A 233 2.59 2.97 -2.70
CA PHE A 233 2.33 4.39 -2.87
C PHE A 233 3.12 5.03 -4.01
N ASN A 234 4.13 4.32 -4.51
CA ASN A 234 4.94 4.79 -5.62
C ASN A 234 4.13 4.82 -6.93
N HIS A 235 3.38 3.78 -7.20
CA HIS A 235 2.68 3.59 -8.48
C HIS A 235 1.33 2.89 -8.29
N CYS A 236 0.56 2.82 -9.36
CA CYS A 236 -0.64 1.97 -9.43
C CYS A 236 -0.61 1.11 -10.70
N GLY A 237 -1.61 0.28 -10.91
CA GLY A 237 -1.81 -0.41 -12.18
C GLY A 237 -2.33 0.52 -13.27
N SER A 238 -1.89 0.34 -14.51
CA SER A 238 -2.37 1.16 -15.64
C SER A 238 -3.87 1.00 -15.94
N ASN A 239 -4.52 0.00 -15.35
CA ASN A 239 -5.98 -0.16 -15.39
C ASN A 239 -6.70 0.55 -14.22
N ASN A 240 -5.99 1.23 -13.34
CA ASN A 240 -6.58 2.06 -12.29
C ASN A 240 -7.39 3.20 -12.90
N TYR A 241 -8.59 3.46 -12.37
CA TYR A 241 -9.47 4.51 -12.87
C TYR A 241 -8.85 5.92 -12.79
N LEU A 242 -7.98 6.17 -11.80
CA LEU A 242 -7.26 7.42 -11.65
C LEU A 242 -6.25 7.64 -12.78
N PHE A 243 -5.74 6.57 -13.40
CA PHE A 243 -4.85 6.67 -14.55
C PHE A 243 -5.61 6.66 -15.87
N LYS A 244 -6.60 5.78 -16.01
CA LYS A 244 -7.38 5.67 -17.27
C LYS A 244 -8.19 6.91 -17.63
N ASP A 245 -8.65 7.62 -16.62
CA ASP A 245 -9.42 8.87 -16.76
C ASP A 245 -8.89 9.91 -15.77
N MET A 246 -7.62 10.32 -15.94
CA MET A 246 -6.88 11.12 -14.96
C MET A 246 -7.64 12.35 -14.51
N PRO A 247 -7.66 12.66 -13.20
CA PRO A 247 -8.27 13.88 -12.68
C PRO A 247 -7.60 15.16 -13.20
N ALA A 248 -6.26 15.17 -13.25
CA ALA A 248 -5.42 16.22 -13.84
C ALA A 248 -4.07 15.62 -14.23
N LYS A 249 -3.32 16.28 -15.09
CA LYS A 249 -2.03 15.80 -15.58
C LYS A 249 -0.98 15.64 -14.49
N ASP A 250 -1.04 16.46 -13.45
CA ASP A 250 -0.11 16.48 -12.33
C ASP A 250 -0.38 15.38 -11.27
N TRP A 251 -1.36 14.47 -11.51
CA TRP A 251 -1.58 13.30 -10.67
C TRP A 251 -0.50 12.23 -10.83
N PHE A 252 0.11 12.18 -12.03
CA PHE A 252 1.16 11.22 -12.35
C PHE A 252 2.43 11.93 -12.80
N ASN A 253 3.57 11.38 -12.42
CA ASN A 253 4.85 11.90 -12.86
C ASN A 253 4.99 11.81 -14.38
N PHE A 254 5.73 12.75 -14.97
CA PHE A 254 5.83 12.96 -16.42
C PHE A 254 4.46 13.15 -17.10
N GLU A 255 3.48 13.74 -16.39
CA GLU A 255 2.13 14.01 -16.92
C GLU A 255 1.43 12.74 -17.45
N GLY A 256 1.69 11.57 -16.83
CA GLY A 256 1.15 10.29 -17.28
C GLY A 256 1.85 9.69 -18.50
N ASN A 257 2.98 10.22 -18.92
CA ASN A 257 3.79 9.64 -20.00
C ASN A 257 4.88 8.73 -19.42
N TYR A 258 5.04 7.56 -20.02
CA TYR A 258 6.06 6.62 -19.58
C TYR A 258 7.47 7.17 -19.73
N MET A 259 8.21 7.16 -18.62
CA MET A 259 9.63 7.37 -18.53
C MET A 259 10.18 6.38 -17.51
N GLN A 260 10.98 5.42 -17.95
CA GLN A 260 11.51 4.40 -17.07
C GLN A 260 12.40 4.97 -15.97
N THR A 261 12.24 4.51 -14.72
CA THR A 261 13.13 4.87 -13.62
C THR A 261 14.56 4.40 -13.88
N SER A 262 15.53 5.16 -13.37
CA SER A 262 16.94 4.74 -13.38
C SER A 262 17.23 3.61 -12.37
N PHE A 263 16.32 3.31 -11.44
CA PHE A 263 16.49 2.40 -10.30
C PHE A 263 17.66 2.81 -9.37
N LYS A 264 18.14 4.03 -9.45
CA LYS A 264 19.31 4.53 -8.69
C LYS A 264 18.88 5.43 -7.53
N THR A 265 18.07 4.92 -6.62
CA THR A 265 17.53 5.68 -5.48
C THR A 265 18.59 6.23 -4.54
N ALA A 266 19.81 5.67 -4.52
CA ALA A 266 20.97 6.23 -3.83
C ALA A 266 21.30 7.68 -4.26
N THR A 267 20.86 8.11 -5.45
CA THR A 267 21.01 9.50 -5.91
C THR A 267 20.34 10.51 -5.00
N GLN A 268 19.33 10.10 -4.20
CA GLN A 268 18.69 10.98 -3.23
C GLN A 268 19.62 11.39 -2.08
N MET A 269 20.61 10.56 -1.77
CA MET A 269 21.58 10.77 -0.69
C MET A 269 22.94 11.25 -1.19
N ASP A 270 23.22 11.11 -2.48
CA ASP A 270 24.48 11.52 -3.09
C ASP A 270 24.51 13.06 -3.22
N PRO A 271 25.46 13.75 -2.51
CA PRO A 271 25.54 15.20 -2.56
C PRO A 271 26.04 15.74 -3.90
N TYR A 272 26.55 14.89 -4.80
CA TYR A 272 27.12 15.26 -6.09
C TYR A 272 26.21 14.92 -7.27
N THR A 273 25.09 14.28 -7.03
CA THR A 273 24.17 13.86 -8.09
C THR A 273 23.45 15.06 -8.72
N SER A 274 23.12 14.93 -10.01
CA SER A 274 22.33 15.93 -10.72
C SER A 274 20.85 15.86 -10.33
N ASP A 275 20.14 16.99 -10.47
CA ASP A 275 18.67 17.00 -10.27
C ASP A 275 17.95 16.10 -11.27
N TYR A 276 18.51 15.94 -12.47
CA TYR A 276 17.96 15.03 -13.48
C TYR A 276 18.02 13.57 -13.02
N ASP A 277 19.16 13.13 -12.47
CA ASP A 277 19.31 11.75 -12.00
C ASP A 277 18.42 11.47 -10.78
N LYS A 278 18.32 12.44 -9.84
CA LYS A 278 17.39 12.36 -8.72
C LYS A 278 15.96 12.20 -9.22
N LYS A 279 15.55 13.10 -10.11
CA LYS A 279 14.20 13.09 -10.66
C LYS A 279 13.89 11.78 -11.37
N LEU A 280 14.82 11.28 -12.20
CA LEU A 280 14.59 10.03 -12.92
C LEU A 280 14.49 8.82 -11.99
N ALA A 281 15.18 8.83 -10.86
CA ALA A 281 15.14 7.75 -9.87
C ALA A 281 13.80 7.67 -9.14
N ILE A 282 13.18 8.82 -8.81
CA ILE A 282 11.98 8.91 -7.96
C ILE A 282 10.69 9.18 -8.74
N ASP A 283 10.75 9.81 -9.91
CA ASP A 283 9.59 10.11 -10.74
C ASP A 283 9.42 9.09 -11.88
N GLY A 284 10.43 8.25 -12.12
CA GLY A 284 10.40 7.27 -13.20
C GLY A 284 9.56 6.05 -12.89
N TRP A 285 8.87 5.53 -13.89
CA TRP A 285 8.00 4.36 -13.78
C TRP A 285 8.79 3.05 -13.79
N PHE A 286 8.34 2.05 -13.06
CA PHE A 286 8.94 0.71 -13.12
C PHE A 286 8.72 0.04 -14.48
N THR A 287 7.49 0.07 -14.97
CA THR A 287 7.09 -0.49 -16.26
C THR A 287 5.97 0.36 -16.88
N LEU A 288 5.65 0.10 -18.15
CA LEU A 288 4.50 0.70 -18.84
C LEU A 288 3.15 0.45 -18.14
N THR A 289 3.06 -0.64 -17.38
CA THR A 289 1.83 -1.05 -16.70
C THR A 289 1.73 -0.54 -15.27
N MET A 290 2.75 0.17 -14.79
CA MET A 290 2.83 0.72 -13.43
C MET A 290 3.10 2.24 -13.49
N PRO A 291 2.09 3.07 -13.82
CA PRO A 291 2.22 4.53 -13.82
C PRO A 291 2.55 5.06 -12.42
N ASP A 292 3.54 5.94 -12.40
CA ASP A 292 4.11 6.50 -11.17
C ASP A 292 3.29 7.70 -10.70
N PHE A 293 2.86 7.68 -9.44
CA PHE A 293 2.11 8.77 -8.83
C PHE A 293 3.00 9.99 -8.56
N ASN A 294 2.47 11.17 -8.80
CA ASN A 294 3.08 12.40 -8.28
C ASN A 294 2.63 12.64 -6.82
N GLN A 295 3.36 12.08 -5.86
CA GLN A 295 3.04 12.21 -4.44
C GLN A 295 3.19 13.65 -3.92
N ARG A 296 3.81 14.58 -4.66
CA ARG A 296 3.86 16.01 -4.34
C ARG A 296 2.53 16.71 -4.61
N ASN A 297 1.63 16.10 -5.40
CA ASN A 297 0.26 16.57 -5.52
C ASN A 297 -0.48 16.28 -4.20
N ARG A 298 -1.00 17.34 -3.56
CA ARG A 298 -1.71 17.26 -2.27
C ARG A 298 -2.85 16.23 -2.30
N HIS A 299 -3.59 16.16 -3.41
CA HIS A 299 -4.77 15.29 -3.51
C HIS A 299 -4.37 13.82 -3.60
N VAL A 300 -3.29 13.52 -4.32
CA VAL A 300 -2.69 12.18 -4.39
C VAL A 300 -2.17 11.77 -3.02
N ALA A 301 -1.36 12.63 -2.38
CA ALA A 301 -0.82 12.37 -1.04
C ALA A 301 -1.92 12.05 -0.04
N THR A 302 -2.95 12.90 0.05
CA THR A 302 -4.07 12.70 0.98
C THR A 302 -4.85 11.42 0.66
N TYR A 303 -5.09 11.11 -0.62
CA TYR A 303 -5.77 9.88 -1.05
C TYR A 303 -5.02 8.63 -0.55
N LEU A 304 -3.69 8.57 -0.72
CA LEU A 304 -2.86 7.45 -0.29
C LEU A 304 -2.77 7.35 1.24
N ILE A 305 -2.57 8.47 1.95
CA ILE A 305 -2.54 8.51 3.41
C ILE A 305 -3.87 8.02 3.99
N GLN A 306 -4.98 8.54 3.48
CA GLN A 306 -6.30 8.14 3.95
C GLN A 306 -6.62 6.67 3.64
N SER A 307 -6.12 6.12 2.53
CA SER A 307 -6.33 4.70 2.24
C SER A 307 -5.68 3.80 3.28
N SER A 308 -4.47 4.13 3.76
CA SER A 308 -3.81 3.35 4.82
C SER A 308 -4.54 3.44 6.15
N ILE A 309 -4.95 4.65 6.56
CA ILE A 309 -5.73 4.87 7.79
C ILE A 309 -7.07 4.13 7.71
N TRP A 310 -7.70 4.15 6.54
CA TRP A 310 -8.96 3.43 6.31
C TRP A 310 -8.81 1.92 6.53
N TRP A 311 -7.74 1.30 6.03
CA TRP A 311 -7.48 -0.12 6.24
C TRP A 311 -7.17 -0.46 7.69
N ILE A 312 -6.43 0.40 8.40
CA ILE A 312 -6.14 0.24 9.84
C ILE A 312 -7.47 0.23 10.63
N GLU A 313 -8.32 1.24 10.44
CA GLU A 313 -9.62 1.36 11.13
C GLU A 313 -10.62 0.27 10.72
N TYR A 314 -10.67 -0.07 9.42
CA TYR A 314 -11.63 -1.02 8.90
C TYR A 314 -11.32 -2.46 9.27
N ALA A 315 -10.10 -2.90 9.01
CA ALA A 315 -9.70 -4.28 9.17
C ALA A 315 -9.04 -4.56 10.53
N GLY A 316 -8.40 -3.56 11.16
CA GLY A 316 -7.64 -3.74 12.40
C GLY A 316 -6.30 -4.41 12.17
N ILE A 317 -5.63 -4.10 11.05
CA ILE A 317 -4.29 -4.62 10.74
C ILE A 317 -3.27 -4.13 11.76
N ASN A 318 -2.19 -4.89 11.95
CA ASN A 318 -1.17 -4.64 12.97
C ASN A 318 0.13 -4.05 12.42
N GLY A 319 0.20 -3.81 11.13
CA GLY A 319 1.36 -3.19 10.50
C GLY A 319 1.18 -3.00 9.02
N ILE A 320 2.07 -2.21 8.45
CA ILE A 320 2.19 -2.00 7.01
C ILE A 320 3.62 -2.30 6.57
N ARG A 321 3.76 -3.08 5.51
CA ARG A 321 4.99 -3.09 4.69
C ARG A 321 4.76 -2.14 3.52
N GLN A 322 5.62 -1.15 3.40
CA GLN A 322 5.55 -0.19 2.31
C GLN A 322 6.50 -0.58 1.20
N ASP A 323 5.91 -0.95 0.08
CA ASP A 323 6.60 -1.30 -1.15
C ASP A 323 7.44 -0.14 -1.68
N THR A 324 8.62 -0.44 -2.21
CA THR A 324 9.48 0.51 -2.95
C THR A 324 9.67 1.86 -2.26
N HIS A 325 9.77 1.88 -0.91
CA HIS A 325 9.75 3.09 -0.10
C HIS A 325 10.69 4.21 -0.58
N PRO A 326 11.96 3.94 -1.02
CA PRO A 326 12.88 4.97 -1.50
C PRO A 326 12.56 5.53 -2.90
N TYR A 327 11.59 4.98 -3.61
CA TYR A 327 11.23 5.45 -4.94
C TYR A 327 10.16 6.53 -4.93
N ALA A 328 9.39 6.66 -3.86
CA ALA A 328 8.39 7.71 -3.69
C ALA A 328 9.01 9.00 -3.14
N ASP A 329 8.26 10.12 -3.23
CA ASP A 329 8.70 11.41 -2.68
C ASP A 329 8.96 11.34 -1.17
N PHE A 330 10.17 11.68 -0.74
CA PHE A 330 10.60 11.58 0.65
C PHE A 330 9.69 12.36 1.62
N GLU A 331 9.32 13.59 1.28
CA GLU A 331 8.53 14.46 2.19
C GLU A 331 7.10 13.94 2.34
N MET A 332 6.51 13.44 1.25
CA MET A 332 5.20 12.79 1.32
C MET A 332 5.25 11.52 2.18
N MET A 333 6.26 10.67 1.97
CA MET A 333 6.41 9.43 2.74
C MET A 333 6.65 9.71 4.23
N ALA A 334 7.43 10.73 4.54
CA ALA A 334 7.63 11.19 5.92
C ALA A 334 6.32 11.72 6.53
N HIS A 335 5.55 12.49 5.78
CA HIS A 335 4.25 12.99 6.21
C HIS A 335 3.26 11.83 6.46
N TRP A 336 3.21 10.84 5.57
CA TRP A 336 2.40 9.64 5.76
C TRP A 336 2.79 8.87 7.03
N CYS A 337 4.08 8.54 7.20
CA CYS A 337 4.57 7.84 8.40
C CYS A 337 4.19 8.61 9.67
N LYS A 338 4.37 9.94 9.65
CA LYS A 338 4.00 10.80 10.77
C LYS A 338 2.50 10.78 11.03
N ALA A 339 1.66 10.89 10.00
CA ALA A 339 0.20 10.89 10.14
C ALA A 339 -0.31 9.58 10.74
N VAL A 340 0.23 8.44 10.32
CA VAL A 340 -0.11 7.12 10.88
C VAL A 340 0.37 7.00 12.32
N ASN A 341 1.63 7.38 12.62
CA ASN A 341 2.19 7.27 13.97
C ASN A 341 1.53 8.24 14.97
N ASP A 342 1.11 9.43 14.51
CA ASP A 342 0.35 10.36 15.35
C ASP A 342 -1.03 9.79 15.71
N GLU A 343 -1.71 9.13 14.77
CA GLU A 343 -3.01 8.52 15.00
C GLU A 343 -2.92 7.22 15.81
N TYR A 344 -1.89 6.39 15.51
CA TYR A 344 -1.67 5.06 16.10
C TYR A 344 -0.24 4.95 16.64
N PRO A 345 0.05 5.45 17.86
CA PRO A 345 1.43 5.57 18.37
C PRO A 345 2.18 4.24 18.54
N SER A 346 1.47 3.12 18.69
CA SER A 346 2.04 1.77 18.83
C SER A 346 2.03 0.98 17.53
N PHE A 347 1.58 1.57 16.42
CA PHE A 347 1.56 0.92 15.11
C PHE A 347 2.96 0.90 14.49
N ASN A 348 3.27 -0.14 13.69
CA ASN A 348 4.56 -0.22 13.01
C ASN A 348 4.41 -0.21 11.49
N ILE A 349 5.37 0.45 10.86
CA ILE A 349 5.54 0.50 9.41
C ILE A 349 6.96 0.05 9.11
N VAL A 350 7.10 -0.91 8.20
CA VAL A 350 8.39 -1.28 7.61
C VAL A 350 8.45 -0.84 6.16
N GLY A 351 9.48 -0.09 5.80
CA GLY A 351 9.73 0.30 4.42
C GLY A 351 10.66 -0.70 3.73
N GLU A 352 10.29 -1.10 2.52
CA GLU A 352 11.22 -1.79 1.65
C GLU A 352 12.31 -0.80 1.20
N THR A 353 13.47 -0.93 1.83
CA THR A 353 14.64 -0.09 1.59
C THR A 353 15.75 -0.91 0.90
N TRP A 354 15.49 -1.38 -0.31
CA TRP A 354 16.45 -2.21 -1.05
C TRP A 354 17.63 -1.38 -1.56
N LEU A 355 18.61 -1.22 -0.70
CA LEU A 355 19.83 -0.46 -0.92
C LEU A 355 21.05 -1.27 -0.44
N GLY A 356 22.21 -1.06 -1.05
CA GLY A 356 23.36 -1.95 -0.93
C GLY A 356 24.27 -1.72 0.29
N SER A 357 23.88 -0.93 1.30
CA SER A 357 24.69 -0.74 2.52
C SER A 357 23.91 -0.21 3.70
N ASN A 358 24.40 -0.46 4.93
CA ASN A 358 23.82 0.04 6.18
C ASN A 358 23.70 1.57 6.19
N VAL A 359 24.67 2.28 5.66
CA VAL A 359 24.64 3.75 5.56
C VAL A 359 23.44 4.20 4.71
N LEU A 360 23.20 3.56 3.58
CA LEU A 360 22.12 3.93 2.68
C LEU A 360 20.73 3.59 3.25
N ILE A 361 20.56 2.42 3.88
CA ILE A 361 19.26 2.06 4.46
C ILE A 361 18.98 2.83 5.76
N SER A 362 20.01 3.13 6.58
CA SER A 362 19.85 3.90 7.82
C SER A 362 19.37 5.34 7.57
N TYR A 363 19.62 5.92 6.39
CA TYR A 363 19.10 7.23 6.00
C TYR A 363 17.57 7.27 6.08
N TRP A 364 16.90 6.15 5.76
CA TRP A 364 15.44 6.05 5.72
C TRP A 364 14.81 5.73 7.08
N GLN A 365 15.59 5.38 8.10
CA GLN A 365 15.05 5.10 9.41
C GLN A 365 14.70 6.41 10.15
N LYS A 366 13.61 6.38 10.92
CA LYS A 366 13.21 7.47 11.81
C LYS A 366 14.41 7.97 12.66
N ASP A 367 14.50 9.28 12.81
CA ASP A 367 15.53 9.97 13.61
C ASP A 367 16.98 9.74 13.11
N SER A 368 17.14 9.36 11.86
CA SER A 368 18.46 9.15 11.24
C SER A 368 19.27 10.46 11.25
N LYS A 369 20.48 10.40 11.80
CA LYS A 369 21.43 11.53 11.78
C LYS A 369 21.94 11.83 10.38
N LEU A 370 21.91 10.82 9.47
CA LEU A 370 22.37 10.97 8.09
C LEU A 370 21.35 11.72 7.23
N ALA A 371 20.07 11.69 7.62
CA ALA A 371 19.01 12.42 6.93
C ALA A 371 18.83 13.86 7.45
N TYR A 372 19.47 14.24 8.57
CA TYR A 372 19.28 15.55 9.19
C TYR A 372 19.51 16.71 8.19
N PRO A 373 18.67 17.76 8.15
CA PRO A 373 17.55 18.05 9.10
C PRO A 373 16.23 17.34 8.80
N LYS A 374 16.15 16.49 7.80
CA LYS A 374 14.96 15.71 7.44
C LYS A 374 14.76 14.55 8.44
N ASN A 375 13.50 14.10 8.57
CA ASN A 375 13.16 12.90 9.32
C ASN A 375 12.10 12.12 8.52
N SER A 376 12.37 10.87 8.23
CA SER A 376 11.44 10.01 7.50
C SER A 376 10.24 9.57 8.33
N TYR A 377 10.35 9.60 9.66
CA TYR A 377 9.40 9.01 10.61
C TYR A 377 9.11 7.51 10.37
N LEU A 378 9.87 6.84 9.53
CA LEU A 378 9.74 5.41 9.24
C LEU A 378 10.33 4.59 10.39
N PRO A 379 9.53 3.84 11.17
CA PRO A 379 10.04 3.14 12.35
C PRO A 379 11.02 2.02 12.02
N THR A 380 10.72 1.23 10.97
CA THR A 380 11.46 0.02 10.62
C THR A 380 11.87 0.04 9.15
N VAL A 381 13.08 -0.42 8.86
CA VAL A 381 13.62 -0.59 7.50
C VAL A 381 13.98 -2.06 7.26
N MET A 382 13.87 -2.53 6.01
CA MET A 382 14.27 -3.89 5.62
C MET A 382 15.79 -3.95 5.44
N ASP A 383 16.42 -4.94 6.08
CA ASP A 383 17.87 -5.11 6.05
C ASP A 383 18.33 -6.03 4.91
N PHE A 384 18.24 -5.51 3.68
CA PHE A 384 18.73 -6.20 2.48
C PHE A 384 20.24 -6.46 2.52
N PRO A 385 21.10 -5.52 2.97
CA PRO A 385 22.53 -5.80 3.08
C PRO A 385 22.85 -6.96 4.01
N LEU A 386 22.19 -7.10 5.16
CA LEU A 386 22.38 -8.26 6.05
C LEU A 386 21.96 -9.55 5.35
N MET A 387 20.83 -9.56 4.65
CA MET A 387 20.38 -10.73 3.87
C MET A 387 21.45 -11.17 2.85
N GLU A 388 22.03 -10.23 2.12
CA GLU A 388 23.11 -10.52 1.18
C GLU A 388 24.36 -11.06 1.87
N GLU A 389 24.78 -10.46 2.99
CA GLU A 389 25.96 -10.90 3.75
C GLU A 389 25.74 -12.28 4.41
N ILE A 390 24.52 -12.57 4.93
CA ILE A 390 24.19 -13.93 5.43
C ILE A 390 24.31 -14.95 4.29
N ASN A 391 23.74 -14.67 3.11
CA ASN A 391 23.83 -15.58 1.98
C ASN A 391 25.29 -15.89 1.60
N LYS A 392 26.14 -14.86 1.50
CA LYS A 392 27.57 -15.03 1.23
C LYS A 392 28.27 -15.80 2.36
N ALA A 393 28.05 -15.42 3.61
CA ALA A 393 28.72 -16.00 4.77
C ALA A 393 28.48 -17.51 4.91
N PHE A 394 27.27 -17.96 4.59
CA PHE A 394 26.89 -19.38 4.64
C PHE A 394 27.20 -20.14 3.34
N ASP A 395 27.54 -19.46 2.23
CA ASP A 395 27.96 -20.08 0.98
C ASP A 395 29.48 -20.26 0.91
N GLU A 396 30.26 -19.45 1.63
CA GLU A 396 31.71 -19.46 1.58
C GLU A 396 32.31 -20.53 2.48
N GLU A 397 33.04 -21.46 1.91
CA GLU A 397 33.93 -22.42 2.63
C GLU A 397 35.35 -21.86 2.63
N THR A 398 35.64 -20.90 3.49
CA THR A 398 36.96 -20.27 3.57
C THR A 398 37.47 -20.16 5.00
N THR A 399 38.80 -20.21 5.17
CA THR A 399 39.49 -19.91 6.43
C THR A 399 40.12 -18.51 6.43
N GLU A 400 39.81 -17.70 5.41
CA GLU A 400 40.34 -16.35 5.30
C GLU A 400 39.66 -15.39 6.30
N TRP A 401 40.42 -14.36 6.69
CA TRP A 401 40.03 -13.44 7.75
C TRP A 401 38.77 -12.59 7.44
N ASN A 402 38.40 -12.44 6.18
CA ASN A 402 37.31 -11.63 5.68
C ASN A 402 36.18 -12.42 5.02
N GLY A 403 36.21 -13.75 5.14
CA GLY A 403 35.23 -14.64 4.51
C GLY A 403 34.42 -15.44 5.52
N GLY A 404 33.42 -16.14 5.02
CA GLY A 404 32.51 -16.95 5.83
C GLY A 404 31.80 -16.14 6.92
N LEU A 405 31.62 -16.73 8.09
CA LEU A 405 30.91 -16.08 9.22
C LEU A 405 31.61 -14.82 9.76
N PHE A 406 32.88 -14.58 9.43
CA PHE A 406 33.59 -13.35 9.81
C PHE A 406 32.91 -12.11 9.21
N ARG A 407 32.32 -12.22 8.03
CA ARG A 407 31.56 -11.14 7.40
C ARG A 407 30.47 -10.60 8.30
N LEU A 408 29.77 -11.47 9.02
CA LEU A 408 28.67 -11.11 9.89
C LEU A 408 29.11 -10.28 11.09
N TYR A 409 30.29 -10.56 11.65
CA TYR A 409 30.86 -9.73 12.73
C TYR A 409 31.17 -8.32 12.26
N GLU A 410 31.79 -8.18 11.08
CA GLU A 410 32.07 -6.86 10.51
C GLU A 410 30.80 -6.13 10.15
N TYR A 411 29.82 -6.85 9.58
CA TYR A 411 28.53 -6.27 9.21
C TYR A 411 27.78 -5.73 10.43
N LEU A 412 27.59 -6.54 11.46
CA LEU A 412 26.86 -6.15 12.68
C LEU A 412 27.54 -5.01 13.44
N SER A 413 28.88 -4.89 13.34
CA SER A 413 29.59 -3.76 13.93
C SER A 413 29.20 -2.40 13.31
N GLN A 414 28.61 -2.39 12.12
CA GLN A 414 28.17 -1.19 11.41
C GLN A 414 26.77 -0.71 11.87
N ASP A 415 26.09 -1.46 12.73
CA ASP A 415 24.75 -1.11 13.24
C ASP A 415 24.74 0.20 14.04
N ILE A 416 25.91 0.70 14.41
CA ILE A 416 26.10 2.02 15.02
C ILE A 416 25.57 3.19 14.16
N VAL A 417 25.37 2.98 12.84
CA VAL A 417 24.83 4.02 11.93
C VAL A 417 23.31 4.16 12.05
N PHE A 418 22.63 3.15 12.56
CA PHE A 418 21.18 3.19 12.75
C PHE A 418 20.80 3.99 14.01
N SER A 419 19.73 4.74 13.92
CA SER A 419 19.12 5.41 15.07
C SER A 419 18.44 4.41 16.02
N HIS A 420 17.87 3.35 15.45
CA HIS A 420 17.15 2.30 16.16
C HIS A 420 17.56 0.90 15.63
N PRO A 421 18.75 0.37 15.97
CA PRO A 421 19.26 -0.87 15.38
C PRO A 421 18.42 -2.11 15.69
N MET A 422 17.60 -2.10 16.75
CA MET A 422 16.67 -3.18 17.04
C MET A 422 15.37 -3.12 16.20
N ASN A 423 15.16 -2.07 15.42
CA ASN A 423 14.01 -1.89 14.54
C ASN A 423 14.44 -2.11 13.08
N LEU A 424 15.10 -3.22 12.81
CA LEU A 424 15.43 -3.68 11.46
C LEU A 424 14.61 -4.94 11.18
N LEU A 425 14.01 -5.03 10.00
CA LEU A 425 13.43 -6.28 9.53
C LEU A 425 14.51 -7.10 8.85
N THR A 426 15.04 -8.07 9.59
CA THR A 426 16.05 -9.02 9.12
C THR A 426 15.38 -10.23 8.47
N PHE A 427 15.98 -10.80 7.42
CA PHE A 427 15.39 -11.92 6.70
C PHE A 427 16.46 -12.68 5.90
N LEU A 428 16.19 -13.95 5.52
CA LEU A 428 17.06 -14.77 4.69
C LEU A 428 16.74 -14.64 3.19
N ASP A 429 15.48 -14.57 2.88
CA ASP A 429 14.92 -14.39 1.54
C ASP A 429 13.50 -13.80 1.61
N ASN A 430 12.99 -13.35 0.47
CA ASN A 430 11.60 -12.93 0.30
C ASN A 430 11.09 -13.32 -1.11
N HIS A 431 9.93 -12.77 -1.51
CA HIS A 431 9.31 -13.06 -2.81
C HIS A 431 10.06 -12.49 -4.03
N ASP A 432 10.98 -11.53 -3.83
CA ASP A 432 11.79 -10.90 -4.89
C ASP A 432 13.19 -11.46 -5.00
N THR A 433 13.61 -12.28 -4.03
CA THR A 433 14.97 -12.83 -3.97
C THR A 433 14.98 -14.33 -4.22
N SER A 434 16.16 -14.87 -4.53
CA SER A 434 16.36 -16.33 -4.56
C SER A 434 16.18 -16.92 -3.17
N ARG A 435 15.60 -18.14 -3.09
CA ARG A 435 15.47 -18.84 -1.83
C ARG A 435 16.84 -19.17 -1.23
N PHE A 436 16.97 -18.94 0.06
CA PHE A 436 18.14 -19.38 0.82
C PHE A 436 18.26 -20.92 0.83
N TYR A 437 17.13 -21.61 0.99
CA TYR A 437 17.03 -23.06 0.85
C TYR A 437 16.83 -23.44 -0.62
N ARG A 438 17.89 -23.93 -1.28
CA ARG A 438 17.95 -24.05 -2.75
C ARG A 438 17.64 -25.45 -3.30
N SER A 439 17.78 -26.51 -2.51
CA SER A 439 17.58 -27.88 -2.98
C SER A 439 17.29 -28.87 -1.84
N GLU A 440 16.20 -29.63 -1.97
CA GLU A 440 15.87 -30.73 -1.06
C GLU A 440 16.81 -31.94 -1.19
N ALA A 441 17.48 -32.07 -2.33
CA ALA A 441 18.41 -33.18 -2.58
C ALA A 441 19.75 -33.04 -1.85
N ASP A 442 20.08 -31.85 -1.34
CA ASP A 442 21.33 -31.60 -0.62
C ASP A 442 21.05 -31.50 0.89
N THR A 443 21.44 -32.57 1.63
CA THR A 443 21.26 -32.62 3.10
C THR A 443 22.10 -31.59 3.83
N LYS A 444 23.24 -31.15 3.30
CA LYS A 444 24.02 -30.02 3.85
C LYS A 444 23.26 -28.70 3.77
N ASN A 445 22.39 -28.54 2.79
CA ASN A 445 21.60 -27.36 2.59
C ASN A 445 20.56 -27.15 3.72
N LEU A 446 19.97 -28.22 4.23
CA LEU A 446 19.06 -28.15 5.39
C LEU A 446 19.79 -27.72 6.67
N ASP A 447 21.00 -28.25 6.92
CA ASP A 447 21.77 -27.87 8.10
C ASP A 447 22.24 -26.42 8.00
N ARG A 448 22.67 -25.98 6.82
CA ARG A 448 23.00 -24.59 6.54
C ARG A 448 21.80 -23.67 6.79
N TYR A 449 20.61 -24.04 6.31
CA TYR A 449 19.40 -23.28 6.52
C TYR A 449 19.02 -23.16 8.01
N LYS A 450 19.12 -24.26 8.76
CA LYS A 450 18.86 -24.25 10.21
C LYS A 450 19.84 -23.36 10.97
N GLN A 451 21.14 -23.39 10.61
CA GLN A 451 22.14 -22.51 11.21
C GLN A 451 21.86 -21.05 10.91
N ALA A 452 21.51 -20.72 9.66
CA ALA A 452 21.16 -19.35 9.28
C ALA A 452 19.90 -18.85 9.99
N LEU A 453 18.86 -19.70 10.12
CA LEU A 453 17.68 -19.37 10.95
C LEU A 453 18.04 -19.15 12.41
N THR A 454 18.92 -19.97 12.99
CA THR A 454 19.39 -19.79 14.36
C THR A 454 20.16 -18.47 14.56
N PHE A 455 20.89 -18.04 13.52
CA PHE A 455 21.55 -16.74 13.55
C PHE A 455 20.56 -15.59 13.42
N LEU A 456 19.49 -15.73 12.62
CA LEU A 456 18.51 -14.71 12.37
C LEU A 456 17.58 -14.45 13.56
N LEU A 457 17.21 -15.51 14.30
CA LEU A 457 16.29 -15.50 15.46
C LEU A 457 17.04 -15.33 16.79
#